data_ee635f539081ab449b143d08bb246f09
#
_entry.id   ee635f539081ab449b143d08bb246f09
#
_cell.length_a   1.000
_cell.length_b   1.000
_cell.length_c   1.000
_cell.angle_alpha   90.00
_cell.angle_beta   90.00
_cell.angle_gamma   90.00
#
_symmetry.space_group_name_H-M   'P 1'
#
loop_
_entity.id
_entity.type
_entity.pdbx_description
1 polymer ?
#
loop_
_entity_poly.entity_id
_entity_poly.type
_entity_poly.pdbx_seq_one_letter_code
_entity_poly.pdbx_strand_id
1 'polypeptide(L)' 'MSDYQIKNLELNLYETYLEELEKKYYGGINKVLGEPWFTKTDAEIEAEAEKKVKEFMDRNS' A
#
# COMPACT_ATOMS: atom_id res chain seq x y z
N MET A 1 -6.52 -19.53 14.43
CA MET A 1 -5.42 -19.21 13.50
C MET A 1 -4.12 -19.03 14.23
N SER A 2 -3.02 -19.45 13.62
CA SER A 2 -1.71 -19.17 14.18
C SER A 2 -1.32 -17.72 13.91
N ASP A 3 -0.42 -17.19 14.74
CA ASP A 3 0.10 -15.83 14.54
C ASP A 3 0.76 -15.66 13.17
N TYR A 4 1.37 -16.71 12.67
CA TYR A 4 2.00 -16.73 11.36
C TYR A 4 1.00 -16.44 10.24
N GLN A 5 -0.18 -17.05 10.31
CA GLN A 5 -1.22 -16.84 9.29
C GLN A 5 -1.78 -15.43 9.33
N ILE A 6 -1.93 -14.86 10.52
CA ILE A 6 -2.42 -13.49 10.69
C ILE A 6 -1.42 -12.51 10.09
N LYS A 7 -0.13 -12.69 10.35
CA LYS A 7 0.91 -11.84 9.80
C LYS A 7 0.98 -11.90 8.28
N ASN A 8 0.82 -13.09 7.71
CA ASN A 8 0.80 -13.25 6.26
C ASN A 8 -0.39 -12.55 5.64
N LEU A 9 -1.56 -12.62 6.27
CA LEU A 9 -2.75 -11.92 5.79
C LEU A 9 -2.54 -10.41 5.80
N GLU A 10 -2.02 -9.86 6.88
CA GLU A 10 -1.73 -8.44 6.99
C GLU A 10 -0.74 -7.99 5.92
N LEU A 11 0.32 -8.75 5.69
CA LEU A 11 1.32 -8.43 4.69
C LEU A 11 0.71 -8.45 3.28
N ASN A 12 -0.11 -9.44 2.97
CA ASN A 12 -0.77 -9.53 1.68
C ASN A 12 -1.74 -8.37 1.47
N LEU A 13 -2.49 -7.99 2.49
CA LEU A 13 -3.38 -6.84 2.43
C LEU A 13 -2.60 -5.55 2.21
N TYR A 14 -1.51 -5.39 2.94
CA TYR A 14 -0.65 -4.21 2.81
C TYR A 14 -0.13 -4.07 1.38
N GLU A 15 0.40 -5.14 0.82
CA GLU A 15 0.93 -5.13 -0.54
C GLU A 15 -0.16 -4.81 -1.57
N THR A 16 -1.34 -5.39 -1.38
CA THR A 16 -2.47 -5.15 -2.28
C THR A 16 -2.89 -3.68 -2.25
N TYR A 17 -3.05 -3.11 -1.05
CA TYR A 17 -3.40 -1.70 -0.92
C TYR A 17 -2.29 -0.79 -1.44
N LEU A 18 -1.04 -1.18 -1.21
CA LEU A 18 0.10 -0.41 -1.70
C LEU A 18 0.07 -0.31 -3.23
N GLU A 19 -0.16 -1.43 -3.91
CA GLU A 19 -0.29 -1.44 -5.36
C GLU A 19 -1.44 -0.57 -5.85
N GLU A 20 -2.59 -0.66 -5.21
CA GLU A 20 -3.75 0.15 -5.57
C GLU A 20 -3.46 1.64 -5.41
N LEU A 21 -2.80 2.01 -4.32
CA LEU A 21 -2.45 3.40 -4.06
C LEU A 21 -1.39 3.91 -5.03
N GLU A 22 -0.43 3.09 -5.38
CA GLU A 22 0.57 3.44 -6.38
C GLU A 22 -0.08 3.74 -7.72
N LYS A 23 -1.05 2.95 -8.14
CA LYS A 23 -1.80 3.20 -9.36
C LYS A 23 -2.62 4.49 -9.27
N LYS A 24 -3.22 4.71 -8.10
CA LYS A 24 -4.05 5.90 -7.87
C LYS A 24 -3.24 7.18 -7.92
N TYR A 25 -2.04 7.16 -7.33
CA TYR A 25 -1.19 8.34 -7.26
C TYR A 25 -0.11 8.40 -8.32
N TYR A 26 -0.16 7.49 -9.29
CA TYR A 26 0.79 7.47 -10.41
C TYR A 26 0.61 8.73 -11.25
N GLY A 27 1.69 9.51 -11.37
CA GLY A 27 1.66 10.75 -12.11
C GLY A 27 2.17 10.66 -13.52
N GLY A 28 2.99 9.66 -13.81
CA GLY A 28 3.59 9.50 -15.11
C GLY A 28 5.03 9.02 -15.01
N ILE A 29 5.75 9.05 -16.12
CA ILE A 29 7.15 8.64 -16.17
C ILE A 29 8.02 9.86 -16.46
N ASN A 30 9.07 10.03 -15.64
CA ASN A 30 10.06 11.06 -15.86
C ASN A 30 10.89 10.68 -17.09
N LYS A 31 10.79 11.46 -18.16
CA LYS A 31 11.46 11.15 -19.43
C LYS A 31 12.99 11.21 -19.35
N VAL A 32 13.50 11.99 -18.42
CA VAL A 32 14.95 12.13 -18.24
C VAL A 32 15.53 10.93 -17.52
N LEU A 33 14.90 10.53 -16.41
CA LEU A 33 15.37 9.43 -15.56
C LEU A 33 14.79 8.07 -15.96
N GLY A 34 13.69 8.05 -16.72
CA GLY A 34 13.02 6.82 -17.08
C GLY A 34 12.31 6.14 -15.91
N GLU A 35 12.10 6.87 -14.82
CA GLU A 35 11.48 6.34 -13.61
C GLU A 35 10.07 6.89 -13.42
N PRO A 36 9.16 6.08 -12.84
CA PRO A 36 7.82 6.58 -12.54
C PRO A 36 7.86 7.57 -11.38
N TRP A 37 6.96 8.56 -11.43
CA TRP A 37 6.79 9.48 -10.32
C TRP A 37 5.35 9.42 -9.83
N PHE A 38 5.15 9.79 -8.57
CA PHE A 38 3.85 9.71 -7.91
C PHE A 38 3.49 11.08 -7.33
N THR A 39 2.19 11.35 -7.22
CA THR A 39 1.68 12.62 -6.71
C THR A 39 1.83 12.73 -5.20
N LYS A 40 2.15 11.63 -4.51
CA LYS A 40 2.45 11.60 -3.08
C LYS A 40 3.79 10.93 -2.84
N THR A 41 4.39 11.23 -1.69
CA THR A 41 5.66 10.61 -1.30
C THR A 41 5.44 9.15 -0.93
N ASP A 42 6.51 8.35 -0.98
CA ASP A 42 6.46 6.94 -0.58
C ASP A 42 5.97 6.79 0.87
N ALA A 43 6.44 7.68 1.75
CA ALA A 43 6.03 7.65 3.16
C ALA A 43 4.53 7.88 3.31
N GLU A 44 3.96 8.79 2.54
CA GLU A 44 2.52 9.05 2.56
C GLU A 44 1.71 7.87 2.03
N ILE A 45 2.17 7.26 0.94
CA ILE A 45 1.51 6.10 0.35
C ILE A 45 1.55 4.93 1.32
N GLU A 46 2.69 4.68 1.93
CA GLU A 46 2.84 3.60 2.92
C GLU A 46 1.95 3.81 4.14
N ALA A 47 1.88 5.04 4.65
CA ALA A 47 1.04 5.38 5.79
C ALA A 47 -0.44 5.14 5.47
N GLU A 48 -0.86 5.52 4.27
CA GLU A 48 -2.25 5.30 3.84
C GLU A 48 -2.57 3.81 3.70
N ALA A 49 -1.63 3.02 3.16
CA ALA A 49 -1.79 1.58 3.06
C ALA A 49 -1.93 0.93 4.44
N GLU A 50 -1.09 1.32 5.39
CA GLU A 50 -1.18 0.83 6.77
C GLU A 50 -2.53 1.17 7.41
N LYS A 51 -3.02 2.37 7.19
CA LYS A 51 -4.32 2.79 7.70
C LYS A 51 -5.44 1.91 7.14
N LYS A 52 -5.40 1.63 5.85
CA LYS A 52 -6.40 0.77 5.20
C LYS A 52 -6.37 -0.65 5.76
N VAL A 53 -5.18 -1.20 5.99
CA VAL A 53 -5.04 -2.53 6.60
C VAL A 53 -5.66 -2.54 7.99
N LYS A 54 -5.37 -1.54 8.81
CA LYS A 54 -5.94 -1.42 10.15
C LYS A 54 -7.46 -1.36 10.11
N GLU A 55 -8.02 -0.56 9.22
CA GLU A 55 -9.47 -0.44 9.07
C GLU A 55 -10.10 -1.76 8.68
N PHE A 56 -9.47 -2.49 7.78
CA PHE A 56 -9.93 -3.81 7.37
C PHE A 56 -9.92 -4.79 8.53
N MET A 57 -8.83 -4.83 9.27
CA MET A 57 -8.68 -5.74 10.41
C MET A 57 -9.68 -5.41 11.52
N ASP A 58 -9.92 -4.14 11.77
CA ASP A 58 -10.90 -3.71 12.78
C ASP A 58 -12.32 -4.12 12.39
N ARG A 59 -12.67 -4.03 11.12
CA ARG A 59 -13.99 -4.44 10.64
C ARG A 59 -14.23 -5.92 10.78
N ASN A 60 -13.18 -6.73 10.66
CA ASN A 60 -13.29 -8.18 10.64
C ASN A 60 -12.88 -8.84 11.96
N SER A 61 -12.62 -8.03 12.97
CA SER A 61 -12.26 -8.53 14.30
C SER A 61 -13.49 -8.80 15.17
#